data_9003a3ee1448fec20e04ada75ac239d2
#
_entry.id   9003a3ee1448fec20e04ada75ac239d2
#
_cell.length_a   1.000
_cell.length_b   1.000
_cell.length_c   1.000
_cell.angle_alpha   90.00
_cell.angle_beta   90.00
_cell.angle_gamma   90.00
#
_symmetry.space_group_name_H-M   'P 1'
#
loop_
_entity.id
_entity.type
_entity.pdbx_description
1 polymer ?
#
loop_
_entity_poly.entity_id
_entity_poly.type
_entity_poly.pdbx_seq_one_letter_code
_entity_poly.pdbx_strand_id
1 'polypeptide(L)'
;KMTEGFGPKITGFDHFNFGDHKSLKKKITKKTAAIMIEPIMGEGGIKVIPDWCLKELRKLCDKKKILLILDEVQCGISRTGSFFSFEKSKIKPDIVPIAKGIGGGFPLGAVLMNKKVAYGMVPGTHGSTFGGNPLAMAIGNTVMDIVSSKKFLKNIKNLSKYFLFKLGNIKVS
;
A
#
# COMPACT_ATOMS: atom_id res chain seq x y z
N LYS A 1 -13.09 -16.09 -0.39
CA LYS A 1 -14.35 -15.62 -1.02
C LYS A 1 -14.11 -15.04 -2.42
N MET A 2 -13.23 -14.02 -2.59
CA MET A 2 -13.05 -13.38 -3.90
C MET A 2 -12.50 -14.29 -5.00
N THR A 3 -11.90 -15.42 -4.65
CA THR A 3 -11.35 -16.39 -5.62
C THR A 3 -12.23 -17.63 -5.78
N GLU A 4 -13.37 -17.70 -5.09
CA GLU A 4 -14.33 -18.80 -5.25
C GLU A 4 -15.01 -18.67 -6.61
N GLY A 5 -15.11 -19.76 -7.36
CA GLY A 5 -15.67 -19.78 -8.72
C GLY A 5 -14.70 -19.37 -9.83
N PHE A 6 -13.49 -18.92 -9.49
CA PHE A 6 -12.43 -18.64 -10.45
C PHE A 6 -11.34 -19.71 -10.36
N GLY A 7 -11.12 -20.43 -11.39
CA GLY A 7 -10.07 -21.46 -11.46
C GLY A 7 -9.39 -21.50 -12.83
N PRO A 8 -8.24 -22.12 -12.94
CA PRO A 8 -7.35 -22.56 -11.86
C PRO A 8 -6.69 -21.39 -11.12
N LYS A 9 -6.42 -21.56 -9.83
CA LYS A 9 -5.69 -20.53 -9.06
C LYS A 9 -4.24 -20.44 -9.53
N ILE A 10 -3.73 -19.22 -9.63
CA ILE A 10 -2.31 -18.98 -9.92
C ILE A 10 -1.47 -19.56 -8.77
N THR A 11 -0.47 -20.36 -9.11
CA THR A 11 0.50 -20.90 -8.15
C THR A 11 1.55 -19.87 -7.75
N GLY A 12 2.27 -20.12 -6.66
CA GLY A 12 3.34 -19.23 -6.18
C GLY A 12 2.89 -18.16 -5.20
N PHE A 13 1.60 -18.12 -4.84
CA PHE A 13 1.05 -17.21 -3.83
C PHE A 13 0.54 -17.99 -2.63
N ASP A 14 1.09 -17.68 -1.46
CA ASP A 14 0.64 -18.18 -0.18
C ASP A 14 -0.03 -17.06 0.62
N HIS A 15 -1.05 -17.40 1.40
CA HIS A 15 -1.75 -16.46 2.24
C HIS A 15 -1.56 -16.80 3.71
N PHE A 16 -1.53 -15.79 4.57
CA PHE A 16 -1.54 -15.94 6.01
C PHE A 16 -2.60 -15.02 6.64
N ASN A 17 -3.13 -15.42 7.77
CA ASN A 17 -4.15 -14.64 8.45
C ASN A 17 -3.54 -13.43 9.16
N PHE A 18 -4.34 -12.34 9.25
CA PHE A 18 -3.97 -11.16 9.99
C PHE A 18 -3.63 -11.52 11.45
N GLY A 19 -2.46 -11.08 11.92
CA GLY A 19 -1.97 -11.37 13.27
C GLY A 19 -1.30 -12.73 13.47
N ASP A 20 -1.34 -13.63 12.47
CA ASP A 20 -0.69 -14.94 12.57
C ASP A 20 0.79 -14.91 12.13
N HIS A 21 1.62 -14.36 13.00
CA HIS A 21 3.07 -14.26 12.77
C HIS A 21 3.77 -15.62 12.71
N LYS A 22 3.21 -16.66 13.35
CA LYS A 22 3.78 -18.02 13.32
C LYS A 22 3.60 -18.64 11.94
N SER A 23 2.38 -18.54 11.38
CA SER A 23 2.08 -19.01 10.04
C SER A 23 2.92 -18.30 8.99
N LEU A 24 3.03 -16.96 9.06
CA LEU A 24 3.89 -16.19 8.17
C LEU A 24 5.32 -16.73 8.15
N LYS A 25 5.94 -16.90 9.34
CA LYS A 25 7.33 -17.40 9.43
C LYS A 25 7.50 -18.81 8.84
N LYS A 26 6.52 -19.70 9.02
CA LYS A 26 6.53 -21.06 8.47
C LYS A 26 6.41 -21.08 6.94
N LYS A 27 5.69 -20.14 6.36
CA LYS A 27 5.47 -20.06 4.91
C LYS A 27 6.65 -19.46 4.14
N ILE A 28 7.57 -18.77 4.83
CA ILE A 28 8.78 -18.25 4.18
C ILE A 28 9.76 -19.39 3.93
N THR A 29 10.02 -19.67 2.66
CA THR A 29 10.94 -20.69 2.19
C THR A 29 12.08 -20.07 1.37
N LYS A 30 13.01 -20.88 0.87
CA LYS A 30 14.07 -20.45 -0.06
C LYS A 30 13.50 -19.94 -1.41
N LYS A 31 12.25 -20.30 -1.75
CA LYS A 31 11.56 -19.88 -2.97
C LYS A 31 10.77 -18.57 -2.78
N THR A 32 10.63 -18.09 -1.56
CA THR A 32 9.87 -16.85 -1.29
C THR A 32 10.63 -15.65 -1.83
N ALA A 33 10.03 -14.90 -2.73
CA ALA A 33 10.61 -13.69 -3.32
C ALA A 33 10.21 -12.43 -2.56
N ALA A 34 8.98 -12.35 -2.03
CA ALA A 34 8.45 -11.15 -1.40
C ALA A 34 7.39 -11.46 -0.34
N ILE A 35 7.17 -10.49 0.55
CA ILE A 35 5.96 -10.38 1.37
C ILE A 35 5.20 -9.15 0.86
N MET A 36 3.91 -9.34 0.54
CA MET A 36 3.02 -8.25 0.12
C MET A 36 1.89 -8.09 1.14
N ILE A 37 1.69 -6.86 1.59
CA ILE A 37 0.63 -6.51 2.55
C ILE A 37 0.12 -5.09 2.29
N GLU A 38 -1.14 -4.82 2.68
CA GLU A 38 -1.65 -3.46 2.86
C GLU A 38 -1.29 -2.98 4.27
N PRO A 39 -0.66 -1.79 4.47
CA PRO A 39 -0.45 -1.22 5.82
C PRO A 39 -1.77 -1.01 6.58
N ILE A 40 -2.83 -0.73 5.86
CA ILE A 40 -4.21 -0.71 6.35
C ILE A 40 -5.04 -1.53 5.37
N MET A 41 -5.51 -2.68 5.81
CA MET A 41 -6.33 -3.57 5.00
C MET A 41 -7.73 -2.97 4.84
N GLY A 42 -8.04 -2.42 3.66
CA GLY A 42 -9.33 -1.79 3.40
C GLY A 42 -10.48 -2.80 3.38
N GLU A 43 -10.54 -3.62 2.35
CA GLU A 43 -11.59 -4.64 2.14
C GLU A 43 -11.57 -5.74 3.21
N GLY A 44 -10.45 -5.90 3.91
CA GLY A 44 -10.30 -6.85 5.02
C GLY A 44 -10.92 -6.38 6.34
N GLY A 45 -11.66 -5.26 6.36
CA GLY A 45 -12.36 -4.72 7.54
C GLY A 45 -11.57 -3.64 8.29
N ILE A 46 -10.87 -2.78 7.58
CA ILE A 46 -10.11 -1.62 8.07
C ILE A 46 -9.13 -2.01 9.20
N LYS A 47 -8.39 -3.08 8.98
CA LYS A 47 -7.40 -3.58 9.94
C LYS A 47 -6.07 -2.86 9.77
N VAL A 48 -5.65 -2.13 10.77
CA VAL A 48 -4.39 -1.38 10.78
C VAL A 48 -3.25 -2.28 11.25
N ILE A 49 -2.17 -2.35 10.48
CA ILE A 49 -0.95 -3.04 10.94
C ILE A 49 -0.17 -2.08 11.85
N PRO A 50 0.12 -2.48 13.10
CA PRO A 50 0.88 -1.64 14.02
C PRO A 50 2.28 -1.30 13.49
N ASP A 51 2.79 -0.11 13.81
CA ASP A 51 4.11 0.37 13.38
C ASP A 51 5.25 -0.58 13.76
N TRP A 52 5.19 -1.18 14.94
CA TRP A 52 6.18 -2.16 15.36
C TRP A 52 6.19 -3.39 14.45
N CYS A 53 5.01 -3.83 14.00
CA CYS A 53 4.88 -4.99 13.11
C CYS A 53 5.47 -4.70 11.73
N LEU A 54 5.20 -3.52 11.15
CA LEU A 54 5.83 -3.08 9.90
C LEU A 54 7.35 -3.04 9.99
N LYS A 55 7.90 -2.56 11.13
CA LYS A 55 9.34 -2.56 11.40
C LYS A 55 9.91 -3.97 11.46
N GLU A 56 9.24 -4.89 12.15
CA GLU A 56 9.68 -6.30 12.24
C GLU A 56 9.57 -7.01 10.88
N LEU A 57 8.54 -6.72 10.08
CA LEU A 57 8.45 -7.23 8.70
C LEU A 57 9.60 -6.73 7.84
N ARG A 58 9.98 -5.46 7.93
CA ARG A 58 11.14 -4.93 7.20
C ARG A 58 12.42 -5.66 7.61
N LYS A 59 12.69 -5.78 8.90
CA LYS A 59 13.85 -6.54 9.42
C LYS A 59 13.85 -8.00 8.95
N LEU A 60 12.68 -8.64 8.96
CA LEU A 60 12.53 -10.02 8.49
C LEU A 60 12.87 -10.15 7.01
N CYS A 61 12.34 -9.25 6.18
CA CYS A 61 12.62 -9.22 4.76
C CYS A 61 14.11 -8.99 4.48
N ASP A 62 14.74 -8.06 5.19
CA ASP A 62 16.19 -7.79 5.08
C ASP A 62 17.02 -9.04 5.46
N LYS A 63 16.70 -9.65 6.59
CA LYS A 63 17.38 -10.87 7.07
C LYS A 63 17.24 -12.03 6.08
N LYS A 64 16.08 -12.18 5.46
CA LYS A 64 15.77 -13.25 4.51
C LYS A 64 16.15 -12.91 3.07
N LYS A 65 16.58 -11.68 2.81
CA LYS A 65 16.91 -11.15 1.47
C LYS A 65 15.73 -11.28 0.49
N ILE A 66 14.51 -11.02 0.97
CA ILE A 66 13.26 -10.99 0.21
C ILE A 66 12.70 -9.58 0.19
N LEU A 67 11.83 -9.28 -0.77
CA LEU A 67 11.25 -7.96 -0.94
C LEU A 67 10.09 -7.72 0.02
N LEU A 68 9.92 -6.47 0.46
CA LEU A 68 8.73 -5.98 1.14
C LEU A 68 7.94 -5.12 0.18
N ILE A 69 6.72 -5.54 -0.13
CA ILE A 69 5.76 -4.81 -0.97
C ILE A 69 4.67 -4.28 -0.07
N LEU A 70 4.51 -2.95 -0.03
CA LEU A 70 3.44 -2.31 0.72
C LEU A 70 2.39 -1.76 -0.26
N ASP A 71 1.22 -2.38 -0.27
CA ASP A 71 0.11 -1.94 -1.09
C ASP A 71 -0.53 -0.68 -0.49
N GLU A 72 -0.27 0.46 -1.12
CA GLU A 72 -0.79 1.77 -0.74
C GLU A 72 -1.91 2.25 -1.68
N VAL A 73 -2.49 1.34 -2.47
CA VAL A 73 -3.57 1.66 -3.42
C VAL A 73 -4.75 2.33 -2.72
N GLN A 74 -5.10 1.91 -1.51
CA GLN A 74 -6.21 2.48 -0.76
C GLN A 74 -5.77 3.43 0.36
N CYS A 75 -4.73 3.09 1.09
CA CYS A 75 -4.30 3.85 2.27
C CYS A 75 -3.25 4.94 1.98
N GLY A 76 -2.66 4.94 0.78
CA GLY A 76 -1.67 5.94 0.35
C GLY A 76 -2.28 7.25 -0.13
N ILE A 77 -1.43 8.03 -0.78
CA ILE A 77 -1.77 9.32 -1.41
C ILE A 77 -2.53 10.22 -0.43
N SER A 78 -1.90 10.47 0.71
CA SER A 78 -2.36 11.39 1.77
C SER A 78 -3.64 10.97 2.51
N ARG A 79 -4.22 9.80 2.23
CA ARG A 79 -5.47 9.33 2.84
C ARG A 79 -5.42 9.31 4.38
N THR A 80 -4.28 8.98 4.96
CA THR A 80 -4.10 8.82 6.42
C THR A 80 -3.50 10.05 7.12
N GLY A 81 -3.33 11.17 6.38
CA GLY A 81 -2.66 12.38 6.88
C GLY A 81 -1.13 12.31 6.85
N SER A 82 -0.57 11.28 6.24
CA SER A 82 0.81 11.18 5.74
C SER A 82 0.74 10.87 4.26
N PHE A 83 1.76 11.20 3.47
CA PHE A 83 1.71 10.94 2.03
C PHE A 83 1.60 9.44 1.75
N PHE A 84 2.45 8.64 2.38
CA PHE A 84 2.25 7.19 2.50
C PHE A 84 1.92 6.81 3.93
N SER A 85 1.07 5.80 4.11
CA SER A 85 0.66 5.34 5.44
C SER A 85 1.83 4.74 6.23
N PHE A 86 2.79 4.10 5.54
CA PHE A 86 3.98 3.48 6.16
C PHE A 86 5.01 4.49 6.68
N GLU A 87 4.93 5.78 6.31
CA GLU A 87 5.91 6.80 6.75
C GLU A 87 5.99 6.91 8.29
N LYS A 88 4.88 6.68 8.97
CA LYS A 88 4.82 6.67 10.44
C LYS A 88 5.75 5.62 11.05
N SER A 89 5.89 4.50 10.38
CA SER A 89 6.75 3.39 10.81
C SER A 89 8.24 3.64 10.53
N LYS A 90 8.58 4.71 9.78
CA LYS A 90 9.96 5.07 9.40
C LYS A 90 10.71 3.91 8.71
N ILE A 91 10.03 3.10 7.93
CA ILE A 91 10.61 2.03 7.11
C ILE A 91 10.64 2.44 5.64
N LYS A 92 11.40 1.71 4.84
CA LYS A 92 11.42 1.84 3.38
C LYS A 92 11.05 0.49 2.76
N PRO A 93 9.87 0.37 2.12
CA PRO A 93 9.54 -0.80 1.34
C PRO A 93 10.38 -0.87 0.06
N ASP A 94 10.38 -2.03 -0.58
CA ASP A 94 11.07 -2.21 -1.86
C ASP A 94 10.16 -1.83 -3.03
N ILE A 95 8.86 -2.11 -2.92
CA ILE A 95 7.84 -1.82 -3.93
C ILE A 95 6.60 -1.24 -3.26
N VAL A 96 6.00 -0.22 -3.90
CA VAL A 96 4.77 0.44 -3.44
C VAL A 96 3.84 0.65 -4.64
N PRO A 97 2.84 -0.19 -4.85
CA PRO A 97 1.76 0.12 -5.77
C PRO A 97 0.84 1.21 -5.19
N ILE A 98 0.43 2.14 -6.04
CA ILE A 98 -0.48 3.24 -5.75
C ILE A 98 -1.52 3.38 -6.85
N ALA A 99 -2.74 3.75 -6.49
CA ALA A 99 -3.83 4.04 -7.43
C ALA A 99 -4.89 4.93 -6.76
N LYS A 100 -6.12 4.82 -7.16
CA LYS A 100 -7.29 5.50 -6.57
C LYS A 100 -7.05 7.00 -6.36
N GLY A 101 -6.54 7.38 -5.19
CA GLY A 101 -6.30 8.78 -4.81
C GLY A 101 -5.39 9.55 -5.76
N ILE A 102 -4.43 8.91 -6.41
CA ILE A 102 -3.49 9.58 -7.33
C ILE A 102 -4.19 10.17 -8.56
N GLY A 103 -5.30 9.58 -8.98
CA GLY A 103 -6.06 10.04 -10.14
C GLY A 103 -7.14 11.07 -9.82
N GLY A 104 -7.44 11.34 -8.54
CA GLY A 104 -8.50 12.29 -8.15
C GLY A 104 -9.89 11.95 -8.73
N GLY A 105 -10.13 10.71 -9.10
CA GLY A 105 -11.32 10.21 -9.79
C GLY A 105 -11.04 9.70 -11.21
N PHE A 106 -9.93 10.08 -11.82
CA PHE A 106 -9.50 9.53 -13.11
C PHE A 106 -8.80 8.18 -12.90
N PRO A 107 -9.02 7.17 -13.78
CA PRO A 107 -8.35 5.88 -13.69
C PRO A 107 -6.84 5.99 -13.89
N LEU A 108 -6.08 5.94 -12.81
CA LEU A 108 -4.64 6.07 -12.81
C LEU A 108 -4.04 5.20 -11.71
N GLY A 109 -2.95 4.56 -12.01
CA GLY A 109 -2.13 3.82 -11.06
C GLY A 109 -0.65 3.88 -11.42
N ALA A 110 0.19 3.67 -10.43
CA ALA A 110 1.63 3.59 -10.62
C ALA A 110 2.24 2.59 -9.64
N VAL A 111 3.44 2.12 -9.97
CA VAL A 111 4.24 1.29 -9.09
C VAL A 111 5.56 1.99 -8.83
N LEU A 112 5.84 2.28 -7.58
CA LEU A 112 7.11 2.83 -7.15
C LEU A 112 8.01 1.68 -6.69
N MET A 113 9.30 1.76 -6.96
CA MET A 113 10.24 0.75 -6.54
C MET A 113 11.61 1.35 -6.26
N ASN A 114 12.38 0.71 -5.38
CA ASN A 114 13.74 1.14 -5.13
C ASN A 114 14.65 0.79 -6.33
N LYS A 115 15.82 1.42 -6.41
CA LYS A 115 16.77 1.26 -7.53
C LYS A 115 17.16 -0.19 -7.78
N LYS A 116 17.30 -0.99 -6.73
CA LYS A 116 17.68 -2.41 -6.84
C LYS A 116 16.60 -3.24 -7.55
N VAL A 117 15.33 -2.98 -7.24
CA VAL A 117 14.21 -3.66 -7.88
C VAL A 117 13.99 -3.13 -9.29
N ALA A 118 14.10 -1.82 -9.48
CA ALA A 118 13.95 -1.17 -10.78
C ALA A 118 14.94 -1.69 -11.85
N TYR A 119 16.07 -2.24 -11.44
CA TYR A 119 17.01 -2.88 -12.37
C TYR A 119 16.38 -4.03 -13.17
N GLY A 120 15.36 -4.70 -12.65
CA GLY A 120 14.61 -5.74 -13.37
C GLY A 120 13.56 -5.20 -14.36
N MET A 121 13.29 -3.89 -14.34
CA MET A 121 12.29 -3.23 -15.20
C MET A 121 12.97 -2.55 -16.39
N VAL A 122 13.41 -3.36 -17.35
CA VAL A 122 14.07 -2.86 -18.56
C VAL A 122 13.06 -2.75 -19.72
N PRO A 123 13.37 -1.98 -20.78
CA PRO A 123 12.51 -1.88 -21.95
C PRO A 123 12.12 -3.27 -22.50
N GLY A 124 10.83 -3.47 -22.80
CA GLY A 124 10.28 -4.72 -23.29
C GLY A 124 9.84 -5.74 -22.23
N THR A 125 10.15 -5.54 -20.95
CA THR A 125 9.69 -6.45 -19.88
C THR A 125 8.29 -6.14 -19.38
N HIS A 126 7.76 -4.96 -19.67
CA HIS A 126 6.46 -4.48 -19.23
C HIS A 126 5.86 -3.55 -20.28
N GLY A 127 4.53 -3.56 -20.42
CA GLY A 127 3.82 -2.69 -21.33
C GLY A 127 2.39 -2.41 -20.88
N SER A 128 1.86 -1.27 -21.31
CA SER A 128 0.47 -0.86 -21.11
C SER A 128 0.03 0.03 -22.27
N THR A 129 -1.07 -0.30 -22.92
CA THR A 129 -1.60 0.46 -24.07
C THR A 129 -1.89 1.91 -23.69
N PHE A 130 -2.47 2.15 -22.52
CA PHE A 130 -2.84 3.50 -22.06
C PHE A 130 -1.91 4.05 -20.97
N GLY A 131 -0.90 3.29 -20.56
CA GLY A 131 0.06 3.70 -19.54
C GLY A 131 0.85 4.93 -19.98
N GLY A 132 0.99 5.91 -19.09
CA GLY A 132 1.74 7.14 -19.36
C GLY A 132 1.08 8.10 -20.34
N ASN A 133 -0.23 7.95 -20.64
CA ASN A 133 -0.88 8.88 -21.55
C ASN A 133 -0.88 10.32 -21.00
N PRO A 134 -0.78 11.35 -21.86
CA PRO A 134 -0.60 12.74 -21.42
C PRO A 134 -1.71 13.26 -20.49
N LEU A 135 -2.96 12.85 -20.72
CA LEU A 135 -4.08 13.29 -19.90
C LEU A 135 -3.97 12.76 -18.48
N ALA A 136 -3.73 11.44 -18.33
CA ALA A 136 -3.53 10.81 -17.02
C ALA A 136 -2.34 11.43 -16.27
N MET A 137 -1.25 11.73 -16.97
CA MET A 137 -0.06 12.35 -16.38
C MET A 137 -0.33 13.77 -15.92
N ALA A 138 -1.04 14.58 -16.71
CA ALA A 138 -1.41 15.93 -16.31
C ALA A 138 -2.33 15.95 -15.08
N ILE A 139 -3.34 15.07 -15.05
CA ILE A 139 -4.23 14.90 -13.90
C ILE A 139 -3.45 14.44 -12.66
N GLY A 140 -2.64 13.39 -12.80
CA GLY A 140 -1.84 12.85 -11.71
C GLY A 140 -0.90 13.89 -11.11
N ASN A 141 -0.20 14.67 -11.93
CA ASN A 141 0.68 15.74 -11.45
C ASN A 141 -0.11 16.81 -10.68
N THR A 142 -1.24 17.26 -11.21
CA THR A 142 -2.10 18.26 -10.52
C THR A 142 -2.59 17.74 -9.17
N VAL A 143 -3.04 16.48 -9.11
CA VAL A 143 -3.47 15.85 -7.85
C VAL A 143 -2.30 15.76 -6.87
N MET A 144 -1.12 15.34 -7.35
CA MET A 144 0.09 15.21 -6.50
C MET A 144 0.49 16.55 -5.89
N ASP A 145 0.47 17.65 -6.64
CA ASP A 145 0.78 18.98 -6.13
C ASP A 145 -0.16 19.41 -5.00
N ILE A 146 -1.43 19.06 -5.10
CA ILE A 146 -2.44 19.39 -4.09
C ILE A 146 -2.26 18.51 -2.84
N VAL A 147 -2.27 17.18 -3.02
CA VAL A 147 -2.38 16.23 -1.89
C VAL A 147 -1.07 16.05 -1.12
N SER A 148 0.09 16.33 -1.74
CA SER A 148 1.40 16.28 -1.07
C SER A 148 1.67 17.51 -0.20
N SER A 149 0.87 18.57 -0.34
CA SER A 149 1.11 19.83 0.38
C SER A 149 0.93 19.67 1.89
N LYS A 150 1.78 20.35 2.66
CA LYS A 150 1.69 20.38 4.13
C LYS A 150 0.32 20.87 4.64
N LYS A 151 -0.30 21.81 3.90
CA LYS A 151 -1.62 22.34 4.21
C LYS A 151 -2.69 21.24 4.09
N PHE A 152 -2.66 20.48 2.99
CA PHE A 152 -3.59 19.38 2.77
C PHE A 152 -3.46 18.30 3.83
N LEU A 153 -2.23 17.82 4.11
CA LEU A 153 -1.97 16.82 5.13
C LEU A 153 -2.42 17.26 6.53
N LYS A 154 -2.19 18.55 6.89
CA LYS A 154 -2.68 19.14 8.15
C LYS A 154 -4.19 19.14 8.22
N ASN A 155 -4.87 19.48 7.11
CA ASN A 155 -6.33 19.48 7.04
C ASN A 155 -6.90 18.08 7.27
N ILE A 156 -6.34 17.03 6.62
CA ILE A 156 -6.76 15.64 6.84
C ILE A 156 -6.65 15.24 8.32
N LYS A 157 -5.54 15.60 8.97
CA LYS A 157 -5.35 15.32 10.40
C LYS A 157 -6.40 16.03 11.28
N ASN A 158 -6.73 17.28 10.96
CA ASN A 158 -7.72 18.05 11.70
C ASN A 158 -9.13 17.47 11.50
N LEU A 159 -9.50 17.13 10.26
CA LEU A 159 -10.79 16.48 9.97
C LEU A 159 -10.91 15.13 10.66
N SER A 160 -9.84 14.33 10.69
CA SER A 160 -9.84 13.06 11.42
C SER A 160 -10.09 13.25 12.93
N LYS A 161 -9.42 14.23 13.56
CA LYS A 161 -9.66 14.56 14.97
C LYS A 161 -11.08 15.01 15.22
N TYR A 162 -11.60 15.89 14.37
CA TYR A 162 -12.99 16.38 14.48
C TYR A 162 -14.00 15.22 14.36
N PHE A 163 -13.79 14.34 13.37
CA PHE A 163 -14.66 13.19 13.16
C PHE A 163 -14.66 12.23 14.36
N LEU A 164 -13.47 11.89 14.88
CA LEU A 164 -13.36 11.05 16.08
C LEU A 164 -14.01 11.68 17.33
N PHE A 165 -13.84 12.99 17.49
CA PHE A 165 -14.52 13.73 18.57
C PHE A 165 -16.05 13.63 18.44
N LYS A 166 -16.59 13.83 17.23
CA LYS A 166 -18.03 13.71 16.99
C LYS A 166 -18.55 12.29 17.23
N LEU A 167 -17.81 11.27 16.75
CA LEU A 167 -18.18 9.87 16.99
C LEU A 167 -18.18 9.49 18.47
N GLY A 168 -17.19 9.96 19.24
CA GLY A 168 -17.12 9.71 20.69
C GLY A 168 -18.29 10.31 21.49
N ASN A 169 -18.99 11.29 20.92
CA ASN A 169 -20.18 11.91 21.52
C ASN A 169 -21.50 11.23 21.13
N ILE A 170 -21.48 10.24 20.24
CA ILE A 170 -22.67 9.47 19.88
C ILE A 170 -22.88 8.42 20.96
N LYS A 171 -23.96 8.60 21.74
CA LYS A 171 -24.43 7.55 22.67
C LYS A 171 -25.03 6.44 21.83
N VAL A 172 -24.43 5.26 21.86
CA VAL A 172 -25.07 4.04 21.34
C VAL A 172 -26.06 3.62 22.42
N SER A 173 -27.37 3.75 22.12
CA SER A 173 -28.46 3.23 22.93
C SER A 173 -28.57 1.73 22.82
#